data_4c53ede73973043691fc5689b7084265
#
_entry.id   4c53ede73973043691fc5689b7084265
#
_cell.length_a   1.000
_cell.length_b   1.000
_cell.length_c   1.000
_cell.angle_alpha   90.00
_cell.angle_beta   90.00
_cell.angle_gamma   90.00
#
_symmetry.space_group_name_H-M   'P 1'
#
loop_
_entity.id
_entity.type
_entity.pdbx_description
1 polymer ?
#
loop_
_entity_poly.entity_id
_entity_poly.type
_entity_poly.pdbx_seq_one_letter_code
_entity_poly.pdbx_strand_id
1 'polypeptide(L)'
;CLGYDFDREATEAQLKRLLESDQHLILVVEEDGQVIGYAHAASYDCLYFPSLLNLLALAVAQDFQGQGYGRALMQALRDEGKAAGYTGIRINSGISRTSAHEFYRSLGCSEKADQKRFYWEF
;
A
#
# COMPACT_ATOMS: atom_id res chain seq x y z
N CYS A 1 13.59 -4.93 3.14
CA CYS A 1 12.34 -4.32 3.44
C CYS A 1 11.12 -5.17 3.13
N LEU A 2 10.99 -5.78 1.96
CA LEU A 2 9.82 -6.59 1.63
C LEU A 2 10.05 -8.09 1.80
N GLY A 3 11.28 -8.53 2.03
CA GLY A 3 11.60 -9.94 2.23
C GLY A 3 11.60 -10.77 0.95
N TYR A 4 11.63 -10.15 -0.23
CA TYR A 4 11.68 -10.82 -1.52
C TYR A 4 13.03 -10.59 -2.19
N ASP A 5 13.43 -11.53 -3.04
CA ASP A 5 14.58 -11.33 -3.89
C ASP A 5 14.31 -10.20 -4.87
N PHE A 6 15.28 -9.33 -5.04
CA PHE A 6 15.14 -8.17 -5.91
C PHE A 6 15.71 -8.46 -7.29
N ASP A 7 14.86 -8.40 -8.31
CA ASP A 7 15.24 -8.43 -9.71
C ASP A 7 15.00 -7.04 -10.31
N ARG A 8 16.07 -6.31 -10.52
CA ARG A 8 16.01 -4.91 -10.96
C ARG A 8 15.31 -4.75 -12.30
N GLU A 9 15.65 -5.56 -13.29
CA GLU A 9 15.06 -5.44 -14.62
C GLU A 9 13.57 -5.74 -14.61
N ALA A 10 13.17 -6.82 -13.95
CA ALA A 10 11.76 -7.18 -13.82
C ALA A 10 10.99 -6.13 -13.04
N THR A 11 11.59 -5.58 -11.98
CA THR A 11 10.96 -4.54 -11.17
C THR A 11 10.78 -3.25 -11.95
N GLU A 12 11.79 -2.82 -12.70
CA GLU A 12 11.69 -1.61 -13.54
C GLU A 12 10.62 -1.75 -14.62
N ALA A 13 10.56 -2.90 -15.27
CA ALA A 13 9.55 -3.16 -16.30
C ALA A 13 8.15 -3.13 -15.70
N GLN A 14 7.96 -3.74 -14.55
CA GLN A 14 6.69 -3.76 -13.85
C GLN A 14 6.27 -2.35 -13.40
N LEU A 15 7.20 -1.59 -12.84
CA LEU A 15 6.95 -0.22 -12.41
C LEU A 15 6.49 0.65 -13.58
N LYS A 16 7.17 0.54 -14.72
CA LYS A 16 6.80 1.29 -15.91
C LYS A 16 5.38 0.97 -16.35
N ARG A 17 5.02 -0.30 -16.37
CA ARG A 17 3.67 -0.76 -16.71
C ARG A 17 2.63 -0.19 -15.75
N LEU A 18 2.91 -0.21 -14.43
CA LEU A 18 2.01 0.29 -13.41
C LEU A 18 1.82 1.80 -13.48
N LEU A 19 2.87 2.54 -13.77
CA LEU A 19 2.80 4.02 -13.90
C LEU A 19 1.98 4.46 -15.10
N GLU A 20 1.86 3.63 -16.13
CA GLU A 20 1.03 3.91 -17.30
C GLU A 20 -0.45 3.61 -17.06
N SER A 21 -0.79 2.95 -15.96
CA SER A 21 -2.16 2.56 -15.62
C SER A 21 -2.80 3.58 -14.68
N ASP A 22 -4.01 4.01 -15.00
CA ASP A 22 -4.82 4.86 -14.12
C ASP A 22 -5.50 4.07 -13.00
N GLN A 23 -5.34 2.74 -12.99
CA GLN A 23 -5.85 1.86 -11.94
C GLN A 23 -4.88 1.70 -10.77
N HIS A 24 -3.68 2.24 -10.87
CA HIS A 24 -2.66 2.15 -9.83
C HIS A 24 -2.19 3.52 -9.38
N LEU A 25 -1.96 3.64 -8.09
CA LEU A 25 -1.44 4.85 -7.46
C LEU A 25 -0.19 4.48 -6.68
N ILE A 26 0.94 5.11 -7.04
CA ILE A 26 2.22 4.88 -6.38
C ILE A 26 2.73 6.21 -5.86
N LEU A 27 2.95 6.28 -4.56
CA LEU A 27 3.49 7.45 -3.89
C LEU A 27 4.85 7.11 -3.31
N VAL A 28 5.77 8.05 -3.39
CA VAL A 28 7.11 7.88 -2.81
C VAL A 28 7.41 9.00 -1.84
N VAL A 29 8.31 8.75 -0.90
CA VAL A 29 8.87 9.77 -0.03
C VAL A 29 10.37 9.84 -0.26
N GLU A 30 10.87 11.05 -0.42
CA GLU A 30 12.30 11.31 -0.64
C GLU A 30 12.90 12.06 0.53
N GLU A 31 14.17 11.75 0.80
CA GLU A 31 14.98 12.45 1.78
C GLU A 31 16.34 12.69 1.12
N ASP A 32 16.78 13.95 1.04
CA ASP A 32 18.04 14.34 0.39
C ASP A 32 18.19 13.79 -1.03
N GLY A 33 17.11 13.79 -1.81
CA GLY A 33 17.11 13.31 -3.19
C GLY A 33 17.05 11.80 -3.35
N GLN A 34 16.94 11.05 -2.25
CA GLN A 34 16.87 9.60 -2.26
C GLN A 34 15.48 9.13 -1.88
N VAL A 35 14.92 8.19 -2.63
CA VAL A 35 13.64 7.57 -2.28
C VAL A 35 13.86 6.62 -1.11
N ILE A 36 13.19 6.87 -0.01
CA ILE A 36 13.32 6.09 1.22
C ILE A 36 12.07 5.32 1.59
N GLY A 37 10.99 5.49 0.84
CA GLY A 37 9.77 4.75 1.10
C GLY A 37 8.77 4.91 -0.02
N TYR A 38 7.78 4.02 -0.04
CA TYR A 38 6.71 4.10 -1.03
C TYR A 38 5.43 3.45 -0.51
N ALA A 39 4.32 3.86 -1.12
CA ALA A 39 3.02 3.22 -0.96
C ALA A 39 2.47 2.93 -2.35
N HIS A 40 1.92 1.74 -2.53
CA HIS A 40 1.32 1.31 -3.79
C HIS A 40 -0.08 0.78 -3.52
N ALA A 41 -1.05 1.34 -4.22
CA ALA A 41 -2.45 0.91 -4.14
C ALA A 41 -3.02 0.74 -5.53
N ALA A 42 -4.02 -0.10 -5.64
CA ALA A 42 -4.76 -0.33 -6.88
C ALA A 42 -6.25 -0.12 -6.66
N SER A 43 -6.98 0.23 -7.72
CA SER A 43 -8.44 0.25 -7.70
C SER A 43 -8.99 -1.11 -7.33
N TYR A 44 -9.98 -1.10 -6.44
CA TYR A 44 -10.74 -2.29 -6.06
C TYR A 44 -12.22 -2.00 -6.30
N ASP A 45 -12.71 -2.49 -7.42
CA ASP A 45 -14.07 -2.23 -7.87
C ASP A 45 -14.89 -3.51 -7.85
N CYS A 46 -16.09 -3.42 -7.26
CA CYS A 46 -17.06 -4.51 -7.22
C CYS A 46 -18.42 -3.97 -7.62
N LEU A 47 -19.27 -4.86 -8.14
CA LEU A 47 -20.60 -4.44 -8.60
C LEU A 47 -21.49 -3.87 -7.49
N TYR A 48 -21.26 -4.26 -6.26
CA TYR A 48 -22.12 -3.90 -5.14
C TYR A 48 -21.41 -3.11 -4.03
N PHE A 49 -20.19 -2.65 -4.27
CA PHE A 49 -19.47 -1.76 -3.36
C PHE A 49 -19.16 -0.42 -4.03
N PRO A 50 -19.08 0.66 -3.27
CA PRO A 50 -18.39 1.85 -3.76
C PRO A 50 -16.93 1.51 -4.07
N SER A 51 -16.32 2.24 -4.99
CA SER A 51 -14.92 2.03 -5.35
C SER A 51 -13.99 2.29 -4.17
N LEU A 52 -13.08 1.35 -3.93
CA LEU A 52 -12.07 1.41 -2.89
C LEU A 52 -10.69 1.37 -3.53
N LEU A 53 -9.69 1.85 -2.80
CA LEU A 53 -8.30 1.50 -3.07
C LEU A 53 -7.95 0.24 -2.29
N ASN A 54 -7.12 -0.60 -2.88
CA ASN A 54 -6.56 -1.77 -2.22
C ASN A 54 -5.07 -1.54 -2.02
N LEU A 55 -4.63 -1.48 -0.78
CA LEU A 55 -3.21 -1.30 -0.47
C LEU A 55 -2.45 -2.57 -0.81
N LEU A 56 -1.49 -2.45 -1.74
CA LEU A 56 -0.66 -3.56 -2.20
C LEU A 56 0.69 -3.60 -1.50
N ALA A 57 1.26 -2.44 -1.19
CA ALA A 57 2.54 -2.36 -0.52
C ALA A 57 2.70 -1.03 0.20
N LEU A 58 3.37 -1.10 1.34
CA LEU A 58 3.82 0.06 2.10
C LEU A 58 5.17 -0.30 2.68
N ALA A 59 6.20 0.44 2.33
CA ALA A 59 7.56 0.15 2.78
C ALA A 59 8.31 1.45 3.05
N VAL A 60 9.11 1.45 4.11
CA VAL A 60 10.04 2.52 4.47
C VAL A 60 11.39 1.86 4.75
N ALA A 61 12.46 2.45 4.22
CA ALA A 61 13.81 1.94 4.44
C ALA A 61 14.11 1.85 5.94
N GLN A 62 14.85 0.82 6.33
CA GLN A 62 15.03 0.45 7.74
C GLN A 62 15.54 1.61 8.59
N ASP A 63 16.49 2.39 8.09
CA ASP A 63 17.08 3.51 8.83
C ASP A 63 16.12 4.68 9.03
N PHE A 64 14.99 4.67 8.34
CA PHE A 64 13.99 5.75 8.40
C PHE A 64 12.68 5.30 9.04
N GLN A 65 12.60 4.06 9.52
CA GLN A 65 11.40 3.57 10.20
C GLN A 65 11.23 4.24 11.56
N GLY A 66 9.99 4.35 12.01
CA GLY A 66 9.67 4.95 13.30
C GLY A 66 9.74 6.47 13.34
N GLN A 67 9.86 7.14 12.20
CA GLN A 67 10.00 8.60 12.10
C GLN A 67 8.79 9.29 11.47
N GLY A 68 7.69 8.56 11.24
CA GLY A 68 6.47 9.13 10.71
C GLY A 68 6.33 9.09 9.19
N TYR A 69 7.28 8.51 8.46
CA TYR A 69 7.20 8.44 7.00
C TYR A 69 6.08 7.52 6.52
N GLY A 70 5.87 6.38 7.19
CA GLY A 70 4.76 5.49 6.87
C GLY A 70 3.41 6.17 7.03
N ARG A 71 3.24 6.92 8.12
CA ARG A 71 2.03 7.70 8.37
C ARG A 71 1.83 8.76 7.29
N ALA A 72 2.89 9.48 6.92
CA ALA A 72 2.82 10.49 5.87
C ALA A 72 2.40 9.89 4.53
N LEU A 73 2.96 8.74 4.16
CA LEU A 73 2.59 8.02 2.95
C LEU A 73 1.11 7.61 2.96
N MET A 74 0.62 7.07 4.08
CA MET A 74 -0.78 6.65 4.19
C MET A 74 -1.73 7.83 4.17
N GLN A 75 -1.38 8.94 4.80
CA GLN A 75 -2.20 10.15 4.76
C GLN A 75 -2.27 10.74 3.35
N ALA A 76 -1.13 10.77 2.63
CA ALA A 76 -1.10 11.21 1.25
C ALA A 76 -1.92 10.29 0.35
N LEU A 77 -1.83 8.98 0.55
CA LEU A 77 -2.63 8.01 -0.19
C LEU A 77 -4.12 8.23 0.05
N ARG A 78 -4.51 8.47 1.29
CA ARG A 78 -5.89 8.78 1.64
C ARG A 78 -6.39 10.03 0.94
N ASP A 79 -5.58 11.11 0.97
CA ASP A 79 -5.95 12.38 0.36
C ASP A 79 -6.08 12.26 -1.17
N GLU A 80 -5.13 11.60 -1.82
CA GLU A 80 -5.16 11.36 -3.26
C GLU A 80 -6.34 10.45 -3.64
N GLY A 81 -6.58 9.40 -2.89
CA GLY A 81 -7.70 8.49 -3.12
C GLY A 81 -9.04 9.19 -2.97
N LYS A 82 -9.18 10.00 -1.93
CA LYS A 82 -10.40 10.78 -1.69
C LYS A 82 -10.67 11.77 -2.83
N ALA A 83 -9.62 12.46 -3.28
CA ALA A 83 -9.73 13.40 -4.40
C ALA A 83 -10.12 12.69 -5.69
N ALA A 84 -9.71 11.44 -5.88
CA ALA A 84 -10.04 10.64 -7.06
C ALA A 84 -11.41 9.96 -6.98
N GLY A 85 -12.14 10.12 -5.87
CA GLY A 85 -13.49 9.59 -5.71
C GLY A 85 -13.59 8.25 -5.00
N TYR A 86 -12.50 7.71 -4.51
CA TYR A 86 -12.54 6.49 -3.70
C TYR A 86 -13.10 6.77 -2.32
N THR A 87 -13.75 5.79 -1.72
CA THR A 87 -14.43 5.95 -0.43
C THR A 87 -13.66 5.36 0.74
N GLY A 88 -12.55 4.68 0.47
CA GLY A 88 -11.74 4.08 1.53
C GLY A 88 -10.55 3.32 0.96
N ILE A 89 -9.74 2.81 1.87
CA ILE A 89 -8.58 1.98 1.55
C ILE A 89 -8.75 0.64 2.25
N ARG A 90 -8.72 -0.42 1.46
CA ARG A 90 -8.77 -1.80 1.94
C ARG A 90 -7.34 -2.26 2.22
N ILE A 91 -7.11 -2.79 3.41
CA ILE A 91 -5.79 -3.22 3.83
C ILE A 91 -5.87 -4.65 4.33
N ASN A 92 -5.09 -5.55 3.73
CA ASN A 92 -4.93 -6.91 4.22
C ASN A 92 -3.52 -7.06 4.79
N SER A 93 -3.43 -7.58 6.00
CA SER A 93 -2.14 -7.81 6.66
C SER A 93 -2.15 -9.21 7.28
N GLY A 94 -1.04 -9.91 7.14
CA GLY A 94 -0.90 -11.26 7.72
C GLY A 94 -1.16 -11.21 9.23
N ILE A 95 -1.81 -12.25 9.76
CA ILE A 95 -2.24 -12.29 11.16
C ILE A 95 -1.07 -12.22 12.14
N SER A 96 0.13 -12.63 11.72
CA SER A 96 1.33 -12.60 12.55
C SER A 96 2.06 -11.24 12.54
N ARG A 97 1.64 -10.30 11.71
CA ARG A 97 2.29 -8.99 11.58
C ARG A 97 1.72 -7.99 12.58
N THR A 98 1.95 -8.23 13.88
CA THR A 98 1.33 -7.44 14.95
C THR A 98 1.76 -5.98 14.97
N SER A 99 3.01 -5.67 14.63
CA SER A 99 3.47 -4.27 14.57
C SER A 99 2.78 -3.49 13.46
N ALA A 100 2.52 -4.13 12.32
CA ALA A 100 1.75 -3.53 11.24
C ALA A 100 0.31 -3.27 11.68
N HIS A 101 -0.31 -4.21 12.42
CA HIS A 101 -1.66 -4.05 12.94
C HIS A 101 -1.76 -2.85 13.88
N GLU A 102 -0.80 -2.69 14.78
CA GLU A 102 -0.76 -1.52 15.68
C GLU A 102 -0.63 -0.21 14.90
N PHE A 103 0.19 -0.21 13.86
CA PHE A 103 0.35 0.94 12.99
C PHE A 103 -0.98 1.32 12.32
N TYR A 104 -1.68 0.35 11.73
CA TYR A 104 -2.96 0.64 11.07
C TYR A 104 -4.03 1.10 12.06
N ARG A 105 -4.08 0.53 13.27
CA ARG A 105 -4.99 1.00 14.32
C ARG A 105 -4.67 2.45 14.71
N SER A 106 -3.40 2.80 14.78
CA SER A 106 -2.98 4.17 15.12
C SER A 106 -3.40 5.19 14.07
N LEU A 107 -3.62 4.77 12.84
CA LEU A 107 -4.14 5.64 11.77
C LEU A 107 -5.65 5.83 11.84
N GLY A 108 -6.34 5.07 12.67
CA GLY A 108 -7.80 5.10 12.77
C GLY A 108 -8.49 4.07 11.88
N CYS A 109 -7.75 3.09 11.36
CA CYS A 109 -8.35 2.01 10.57
C CYS A 109 -9.22 1.11 11.45
N SER A 110 -10.38 0.72 10.94
CA SER A 110 -11.24 -0.26 11.61
C SER A 110 -10.85 -1.67 11.19
N GLU A 111 -10.93 -2.61 12.12
CA GLU A 111 -10.74 -4.02 11.82
C GLU A 111 -12.04 -4.63 11.32
N LYS A 112 -11.93 -5.52 10.34
CA LYS A 112 -13.06 -6.30 9.85
C LYS A 112 -12.93 -7.74 10.37
N ALA A 113 -14.02 -8.52 10.27
CA ALA A 113 -14.04 -9.90 10.70
C ALA A 113 -12.99 -10.72 9.96
N ASP A 114 -12.46 -11.74 10.65
CA ASP A 114 -11.48 -12.65 10.09
C ASP A 114 -12.02 -13.34 8.84
N GLN A 115 -11.15 -13.51 7.87
CA GLN A 115 -11.45 -14.19 6.62
C GLN A 115 -10.39 -15.24 6.36
N LYS A 116 -10.80 -16.39 5.84
CA LYS A 116 -9.87 -17.40 5.36
C LYS A 116 -9.41 -17.02 3.97
N ARG A 117 -8.14 -17.23 3.69
CA ARG A 117 -7.56 -16.94 2.40
C ARG A 117 -7.36 -18.24 1.64
N PHE A 118 -7.91 -18.30 0.43
CA PHE A 118 -7.72 -19.43 -0.47
C PHE A 118 -6.92 -18.97 -1.68
N TYR A 119 -6.13 -19.85 -2.22
CA TYR A 119 -5.36 -19.58 -3.42
C TYR A 119 -5.45 -20.79 -4.35
N TRP A 120 -5.85 -20.54 -5.56
CA TRP A 120 -5.95 -21.59 -6.59
C TRP A 120 -4.88 -21.34 -7.65
N GLU A 121 -3.81 -22.07 -7.55
CA GLU A 121 -2.67 -21.93 -8.44
C GLU A 121 -2.94 -22.60 -9.77
N PHE A 122 -2.59 -21.93 -10.84
CA PHE A 122 -2.77 -22.47 -12.20
C PHE A 122 -1.51 -23.10 -12.77
#